data_91765ed84eb6893dcf262779d0746150
#
_entry.id   91765ed84eb6893dcf262779d0746150
#
_cell.length_a   1.000
_cell.length_b   1.000
_cell.length_c   1.000
_cell.angle_alpha   90.00
_cell.angle_beta   90.00
_cell.angle_gamma   90.00
#
_symmetry.space_group_name_H-M   'P 1'
#
loop_
_entity.id
_entity.type
_entity.pdbx_description
1 polymer ?
#
loop_
_entity_poly.entity_id
_entity_poly.type
_entity_poly.pdbx_seq_one_letter_code
_entity_poly.pdbx_strand_id
1 'polypeptide(L)'
;MKDNINPQHYRSQPVECIEITQHMDFLLGNAFKYVWRHKEKNGSEDLNKALWYVNRAKERREVNIHNVPGGFKNLDQCCFGAVQYQTLRRIMIAYENNSVYGERMQTLDEIELLIKDMLDGYGNQKY
;
A
#
# COMPACT_ATOMS: atom_id res chain seq x y z
N MET A 1 -6.56 -22.73 18.36
CA MET A 1 -5.77 -23.16 17.22
C MET A 1 -4.83 -22.04 16.77
N LYS A 2 -3.60 -22.39 16.48
CA LYS A 2 -2.70 -21.41 15.97
C LYS A 2 -3.07 -21.06 14.52
N ASP A 3 -3.14 -19.78 14.24
CA ASP A 3 -3.52 -19.30 12.92
C ASP A 3 -2.28 -19.14 12.05
N ASN A 4 -2.03 -20.11 11.17
CA ASN A 4 -0.90 -20.07 10.25
C ASN A 4 -1.16 -19.17 9.03
N ILE A 5 -2.43 -18.89 8.76
CA ILE A 5 -2.81 -18.04 7.63
C ILE A 5 -2.67 -16.57 8.03
N ASN A 6 -2.89 -16.28 9.30
CA ASN A 6 -2.83 -14.93 9.84
C ASN A 6 -1.97 -14.92 11.10
N PRO A 7 -0.66 -15.07 10.97
CA PRO A 7 0.23 -15.10 12.13
C PRO A 7 0.14 -13.83 12.96
N GLN A 8 0.31 -13.96 14.28
CA GLN A 8 0.11 -12.86 15.21
C GLN A 8 1.00 -11.65 14.92
N HIS A 9 2.20 -11.86 14.41
CA HIS A 9 3.09 -10.72 14.11
C HIS A 9 2.57 -9.83 12.99
N TYR A 10 1.61 -10.28 12.18
CA TYR A 10 0.95 -9.43 11.20
C TYR A 10 -0.14 -8.56 11.82
N ARG A 11 -0.43 -8.77 13.10
CA ARG A 11 -1.49 -8.05 13.80
C ARG A 11 -0.95 -6.94 14.68
N SER A 12 0.13 -6.30 14.25
CA SER A 12 0.70 -5.16 14.98
C SER A 12 -0.24 -3.95 14.99
N GLN A 13 -1.23 -3.94 14.10
CA GLN A 13 -2.21 -2.88 13.99
C GLN A 13 -3.58 -3.37 14.45
N PRO A 14 -4.48 -2.46 14.87
CA PRO A 14 -5.82 -2.85 15.30
C PRO A 14 -6.70 -3.41 14.18
N VAL A 15 -6.31 -3.16 12.92
CA VAL A 15 -7.00 -3.67 11.73
C VAL A 15 -6.01 -4.52 10.96
N GLU A 16 -6.45 -5.65 10.44
CA GLU A 16 -5.60 -6.50 9.59
C GLU A 16 -5.57 -5.95 8.17
N CYS A 17 -4.39 -6.01 7.55
CA CYS A 17 -4.21 -5.52 6.19
C CYS A 17 -5.23 -6.12 5.22
N ILE A 18 -5.53 -7.41 5.36
CA ILE A 18 -6.47 -8.10 4.47
C ILE A 18 -7.88 -7.50 4.53
N GLU A 19 -8.26 -6.88 5.63
CA GLU A 19 -9.58 -6.26 5.76
C GLU A 19 -9.73 -5.12 4.75
N ILE A 20 -8.63 -4.52 4.35
CA ILE A 20 -8.61 -3.48 3.33
C ILE A 20 -8.35 -4.07 1.94
N THR A 21 -7.29 -4.86 1.81
CA THR A 21 -6.83 -5.33 0.50
C THR A 21 -7.78 -6.32 -0.17
N GLN A 22 -8.62 -7.01 0.60
CA GLN A 22 -9.59 -7.95 0.01
C GLN A 22 -10.55 -7.26 -0.95
N HIS A 23 -10.71 -5.95 -0.82
CA HIS A 23 -11.60 -5.16 -1.67
C HIS A 23 -10.88 -4.49 -2.84
N MET A 24 -9.57 -4.66 -2.93
CA MET A 24 -8.74 -4.00 -3.94
C MET A 24 -8.40 -4.97 -5.07
N ASP A 25 -7.90 -4.42 -6.19
CA ASP A 25 -7.42 -5.27 -7.27
C ASP A 25 -6.08 -5.90 -6.90
N PHE A 26 -5.62 -6.81 -7.76
CA PHE A 26 -4.39 -7.56 -7.50
C PHE A 26 -3.18 -6.64 -7.42
N LEU A 27 -3.05 -5.69 -8.34
CA LEU A 27 -1.84 -4.88 -8.43
C LEU A 27 -1.73 -3.90 -7.26
N LEU A 28 -2.74 -3.09 -7.03
CA LEU A 28 -2.70 -2.10 -5.97
C LEU A 28 -2.87 -2.74 -4.60
N GLY A 29 -3.62 -3.83 -4.50
CA GLY A 29 -3.71 -4.58 -3.25
C GLY A 29 -2.38 -5.16 -2.82
N ASN A 30 -1.60 -5.69 -3.77
CA ASN A 30 -0.26 -6.18 -3.43
C ASN A 30 0.70 -5.03 -3.10
N ALA A 31 0.65 -3.93 -3.84
CA ALA A 31 1.46 -2.76 -3.49
C ALA A 31 1.16 -2.31 -2.05
N PHE A 32 -0.13 -2.22 -1.70
CA PHE A 32 -0.58 -1.85 -0.36
C PHE A 32 -0.02 -2.81 0.69
N LYS A 33 -0.16 -4.10 0.46
CA LYS A 33 0.32 -5.13 1.39
C LYS A 33 1.81 -5.00 1.67
N TYR A 34 2.62 -4.83 0.62
CA TYR A 34 4.07 -4.76 0.79
C TYR A 34 4.51 -3.49 1.51
N VAL A 35 3.88 -2.36 1.23
CA VAL A 35 4.13 -1.13 1.99
C VAL A 35 3.71 -1.30 3.45
N TRP A 36 2.59 -1.96 3.70
CA TRP A 36 2.08 -2.18 5.06
C TRP A 36 3.09 -2.93 5.91
N ARG A 37 3.71 -3.99 5.37
CA ARG A 37 4.47 -4.94 6.17
C ARG A 37 5.98 -4.74 6.14
N HIS A 38 6.51 -3.79 5.35
CA HIS A 38 7.95 -3.76 5.08
C HIS A 38 8.81 -3.70 6.35
N LYS A 39 8.39 -2.94 7.36
CA LYS A 39 9.18 -2.81 8.60
C LYS A 39 9.20 -4.08 9.43
N GLU A 40 8.22 -4.94 9.27
CA GLU A 40 8.06 -6.14 10.08
C GLU A 40 8.47 -7.42 9.35
N LYS A 41 8.75 -7.34 8.07
CA LYS A 41 9.08 -8.52 7.27
C LYS A 41 10.40 -8.33 6.54
N ASN A 42 10.35 -8.02 5.26
CA ASN A 42 11.53 -8.10 4.40
C ASN A 42 12.12 -6.72 4.04
N GLY A 43 11.70 -5.66 4.71
CA GLY A 43 12.32 -4.36 4.58
C GLY A 43 12.32 -3.83 3.14
N SER A 44 13.51 -3.49 2.65
CA SER A 44 13.65 -2.91 1.32
C SER A 44 13.19 -3.86 0.22
N GLU A 45 13.28 -5.16 0.42
CA GLU A 45 12.77 -6.14 -0.55
C GLU A 45 11.26 -5.98 -0.74
N ASP A 46 10.52 -5.81 0.37
CA ASP A 46 9.07 -5.58 0.28
C ASP A 46 8.76 -4.28 -0.44
N LEU A 47 9.52 -3.21 -0.18
CA LEU A 47 9.31 -1.95 -0.85
C LEU A 47 9.60 -2.03 -2.35
N ASN A 48 10.61 -2.80 -2.74
CA ASN A 48 10.89 -3.03 -4.15
C ASN A 48 9.77 -3.81 -4.83
N LYS A 49 9.17 -4.77 -4.13
CA LYS A 49 8.00 -5.47 -4.64
C LYS A 49 6.81 -4.51 -4.80
N ALA A 50 6.58 -3.66 -3.81
CA ALA A 50 5.53 -2.66 -3.91
C ALA A 50 5.74 -1.77 -5.12
N LEU A 51 6.96 -1.32 -5.35
CA LEU A 51 7.31 -0.48 -6.49
C LEU A 51 7.04 -1.18 -7.81
N TRP A 52 7.36 -2.47 -7.89
CA TRP A 52 7.08 -3.26 -9.09
C TRP A 52 5.57 -3.25 -9.41
N TYR A 53 4.74 -3.47 -8.39
CA TYR A 53 3.29 -3.49 -8.59
C TYR A 53 2.74 -2.11 -8.96
N VAL A 54 3.28 -1.04 -8.38
CA VAL A 54 2.87 0.32 -8.74
C VAL A 54 3.23 0.61 -10.19
N ASN A 55 4.44 0.26 -10.62
CA ASN A 55 4.85 0.47 -12.01
C ASN A 55 4.01 -0.36 -12.97
N ARG A 56 3.66 -1.58 -12.58
CA ARG A 56 2.77 -2.40 -13.40
C ARG A 56 1.38 -1.77 -13.51
N ALA A 57 0.90 -1.18 -12.42
CA ALA A 57 -0.39 -0.50 -12.43
C ALA A 57 -0.39 0.71 -13.38
N LYS A 58 0.75 1.39 -13.54
CA LYS A 58 0.87 2.50 -14.47
C LYS A 58 0.63 2.09 -15.92
N GLU A 59 0.88 0.82 -16.25
CA GLU A 59 0.67 0.31 -17.61
C GLU A 59 -0.81 0.04 -17.91
N ARG A 60 -1.67 0.03 -16.89
CA ARG A 60 -3.10 -0.22 -17.06
C ARG A 60 -3.84 1.09 -17.28
N ARG A 61 -4.64 1.13 -18.33
CA ARG A 61 -5.39 2.35 -18.70
C ARG A 61 -6.87 2.26 -18.34
N GLU A 62 -7.20 1.36 -17.44
CA GLU A 62 -8.57 1.21 -16.99
C GLU A 62 -9.02 2.43 -16.21
N VAL A 63 -10.21 2.90 -16.51
CA VAL A 63 -10.83 4.04 -15.84
C VAL A 63 -12.12 3.54 -15.25
N ASN A 64 -12.12 3.29 -13.95
CA ASN A 64 -13.27 2.79 -13.20
C ASN A 64 -13.37 3.51 -11.88
N ILE A 65 -14.55 3.48 -11.29
CA ILE A 65 -14.74 3.96 -9.93
C ILE A 65 -14.92 2.75 -9.04
N HIS A 66 -14.09 2.67 -8.00
CA HIS A 66 -14.09 1.56 -7.06
C HIS A 66 -14.28 2.10 -5.64
N ASN A 67 -14.65 1.21 -4.74
CA ASN A 67 -14.81 1.56 -3.34
C ASN A 67 -14.22 0.46 -2.46
N VAL A 68 -13.48 0.87 -1.43
CA VAL A 68 -13.00 -0.03 -0.39
C VAL A 68 -13.85 0.24 0.85
N PRO A 69 -14.83 -0.61 1.15
CA PRO A 69 -15.75 -0.36 2.27
C PRO A 69 -14.98 -0.13 3.58
N GLY A 70 -15.19 1.04 4.19
CA GLY A 70 -14.52 1.40 5.43
C GLY A 70 -13.02 1.54 5.34
N GLY A 71 -12.44 1.59 4.11
CA GLY A 71 -11.00 1.54 3.93
C GLY A 71 -10.25 2.66 4.63
N PHE A 72 -10.63 3.91 4.38
CA PHE A 72 -9.96 5.05 5.01
C PHE A 72 -10.17 5.07 6.52
N LYS A 73 -11.37 4.74 6.98
CA LYS A 73 -11.65 4.65 8.40
C LYS A 73 -10.79 3.58 9.06
N ASN A 74 -10.66 2.43 8.44
CA ASN A 74 -9.84 1.35 8.95
C ASN A 74 -8.37 1.73 8.97
N LEU A 75 -7.87 2.35 7.90
CA LEU A 75 -6.49 2.80 7.83
C LEU A 75 -6.19 3.86 8.91
N ASP A 76 -7.14 4.75 9.16
CA ASP A 76 -6.96 5.83 10.14
C ASP A 76 -6.92 5.32 11.58
N GLN A 77 -7.36 4.10 11.84
CA GLN A 77 -7.22 3.48 13.16
C GLN A 77 -5.83 2.94 13.41
N CYS A 78 -5.01 2.85 12.38
CA CYS A 78 -3.68 2.26 12.46
C CYS A 78 -2.62 3.30 12.78
N CYS A 79 -1.50 2.84 13.34
CA CYS A 79 -0.37 3.69 13.69
C CYS A 79 0.82 3.38 12.77
N PHE A 80 1.01 4.22 11.76
CA PHE A 80 2.16 4.13 10.87
C PHE A 80 2.95 5.43 10.92
N GLY A 81 4.21 5.38 10.51
CA GLY A 81 4.99 6.59 10.29
C GLY A 81 4.36 7.43 9.17
N ALA A 82 4.68 8.73 9.15
CA ALA A 82 4.02 9.67 8.24
C ALA A 82 4.14 9.26 6.77
N VAL A 83 5.35 8.89 6.32
CA VAL A 83 5.56 8.54 4.91
C VAL A 83 4.82 7.24 4.55
N GLN A 84 4.89 6.26 5.45
CA GLN A 84 4.20 5.00 5.23
C GLN A 84 2.68 5.19 5.16
N TYR A 85 2.12 5.97 6.07
CA TYR A 85 0.69 6.27 6.07
C TYR A 85 0.28 6.98 4.78
N GLN A 86 1.05 8.00 4.37
CA GLN A 86 0.77 8.74 3.14
C GLN A 86 0.80 7.82 1.92
N THR A 87 1.77 6.91 1.88
CA THR A 87 1.87 5.96 0.78
C THR A 87 0.65 5.05 0.72
N LEU A 88 0.28 4.46 1.86
CA LEU A 88 -0.89 3.58 1.92
C LEU A 88 -2.18 4.31 1.53
N ARG A 89 -2.34 5.52 2.02
CA ARG A 89 -3.51 6.33 1.71
C ARG A 89 -3.62 6.63 0.22
N ARG A 90 -2.49 6.99 -0.40
CA ARG A 90 -2.48 7.30 -1.84
C ARG A 90 -2.73 6.07 -2.71
N ILE A 91 -2.28 4.89 -2.27
CA ILE A 91 -2.60 3.65 -3.00
C ILE A 91 -4.11 3.43 -3.00
N MET A 92 -4.78 3.65 -1.87
CA MET A 92 -6.24 3.56 -1.81
C MET A 92 -6.90 4.59 -2.71
N ILE A 93 -6.40 5.83 -2.71
CA ILE A 93 -6.93 6.89 -3.58
C ILE A 93 -6.78 6.50 -5.06
N ALA A 94 -5.62 5.97 -5.44
CA ALA A 94 -5.40 5.53 -6.82
C ALA A 94 -6.37 4.43 -7.23
N TYR A 95 -6.72 3.54 -6.29
CA TYR A 95 -7.68 2.49 -6.56
C TYR A 95 -9.12 3.03 -6.64
N GLU A 96 -9.53 3.84 -5.66
CA GLU A 96 -10.92 4.27 -5.56
C GLU A 96 -11.28 5.38 -6.54
N ASN A 97 -10.33 6.23 -6.85
CA ASN A 97 -10.59 7.45 -7.63
C ASN A 97 -9.80 7.45 -8.93
N ASN A 98 -10.01 6.43 -9.76
CA ASN A 98 -9.31 6.35 -11.03
C ASN A 98 -10.24 6.63 -12.22
N SER A 99 -11.22 7.52 -12.01
CA SER A 99 -12.15 7.91 -13.05
C SER A 99 -11.52 8.80 -14.13
N VAL A 100 -10.36 9.41 -13.82
CA VAL A 100 -9.60 10.25 -14.75
C VAL A 100 -8.18 9.70 -14.82
N TYR A 101 -7.79 9.25 -16.01
CA TYR A 101 -6.51 8.59 -16.21
C TYR A 101 -5.33 9.46 -15.79
N GLY A 102 -5.33 10.74 -16.16
CA GLY A 102 -4.24 11.65 -15.81
C GLY A 102 -4.07 11.82 -14.29
N GLU A 103 -5.17 11.94 -13.55
CA GLU A 103 -5.10 12.06 -12.11
C GLU A 103 -4.61 10.77 -11.47
N ARG A 104 -5.04 9.63 -11.99
CA ARG A 104 -4.56 8.33 -11.53
C ARG A 104 -3.06 8.20 -11.72
N MET A 105 -2.56 8.58 -12.89
CA MET A 105 -1.13 8.52 -13.18
C MET A 105 -0.33 9.43 -12.27
N GLN A 106 -0.83 10.64 -12.00
CA GLN A 106 -0.18 11.56 -11.07
C GLN A 106 -0.10 10.95 -9.68
N THR A 107 -1.17 10.33 -9.21
CA THR A 107 -1.19 9.68 -7.90
C THR A 107 -0.19 8.52 -7.86
N LEU A 108 -0.13 7.70 -8.91
CA LEU A 108 0.82 6.59 -8.97
C LEU A 108 2.26 7.08 -8.99
N ASP A 109 2.54 8.20 -9.67
CA ASP A 109 3.87 8.81 -9.65
C ASP A 109 4.24 9.29 -8.24
N GLU A 110 3.30 9.88 -7.53
CA GLU A 110 3.53 10.30 -6.14
C GLU A 110 3.82 9.11 -5.24
N ILE A 111 3.10 8.00 -5.43
CA ILE A 111 3.34 6.77 -4.67
C ILE A 111 4.74 6.25 -4.93
N GLU A 112 5.17 6.26 -6.18
CA GLU A 112 6.53 5.84 -6.54
C GLU A 112 7.58 6.66 -5.79
N LEU A 113 7.43 7.97 -5.75
CA LEU A 113 8.37 8.85 -5.05
C LEU A 113 8.38 8.56 -3.55
N LEU A 114 7.23 8.32 -2.96
CA LEU A 114 7.15 7.99 -1.53
C LEU A 114 7.82 6.65 -1.22
N ILE A 115 7.63 5.65 -2.08
CA ILE A 115 8.30 4.35 -1.90
C ILE A 115 9.81 4.52 -2.01
N LYS A 116 10.29 5.31 -2.98
CA LYS A 116 11.72 5.57 -3.13
C LYS A 116 12.30 6.29 -1.93
N ASP A 117 11.53 7.22 -1.34
CA ASP A 117 11.94 7.89 -0.11
C ASP A 117 12.11 6.88 1.04
N MET A 118 11.17 5.94 1.18
CA MET A 118 11.31 4.89 2.19
C MET A 118 12.48 3.96 1.91
N LEU A 119 12.76 3.66 0.64
CA LEU A 119 13.93 2.87 0.25
C LEU A 119 15.23 3.57 0.63
N ASP A 120 15.28 4.89 0.42
CA ASP A 120 16.43 5.68 0.85
C ASP A 120 16.61 5.61 2.38
N GLY A 121 15.51 5.53 3.12
CA GLY A 121 15.55 5.35 4.57
C GLY A 121 16.29 4.08 4.98
N TYR A 122 16.12 2.99 4.24
CA TYR A 122 16.85 1.76 4.50
C TYR A 122 18.34 1.94 4.17
N GLY A 123 18.65 2.59 3.06
CA GLY A 123 20.03 2.89 2.69
C GLY A 123 20.73 3.76 3.74
N ASN A 124 20.00 4.63 4.42
CA ASN A 124 20.51 5.51 5.46
C ASN A 124 20.30 4.96 6.87
N GLN A 125 19.88 3.71 6.99
CA GLN A 125 19.69 3.03 8.27
C GLN A 125 18.69 3.72 9.19
N LYS A 126 17.60 4.26 8.62
CA LYS A 126 16.53 4.87 9.40
C LYS A 126 15.63 3.85 10.11
N TYR A 127 15.60 2.64 9.60
CA TYR A 127 14.72 1.59 10.10
C TYR A 127 15.46 0.49 10.78
#